data_af1190184fc0f0034d3a5a5f97cc7244
#
_entry.id   af1190184fc0f0034d3a5a5f97cc7244
#
_cell.length_a   1.000
_cell.length_b   1.000
_cell.length_c   1.000
_cell.angle_alpha   90.00
_cell.angle_beta   90.00
_cell.angle_gamma   90.00
#
_symmetry.space_group_name_H-M   'P 1'
#
loop_
_entity.id
_entity.type
_entity.pdbx_description
1 polymer ?
#
loop_
_entity_poly.entity_id
_entity_poly.type
_entity_poly.pdbx_seq_one_letter_code
_entity_poly.pdbx_strand_id
1 'polypeptide(L)'
;MDLKGLTAVELGKKIQAKEVTVKEAVEACKKQIQKSESQVHAYVSMDEKILAHRIKEVEEGIKSGRYTGPLAGVPIAVKDNICTRGQKTTCSSKMLENFVPTYDAQVVKQLEDAGMVILGKTNMDEFAMGSTTETSAF
;
A
#
# COMPACT_ATOMS: atom_id res chain seq x y z
N MET A 1 -9.32 16.03 9.52
CA MET A 1 -10.42 15.52 8.66
C MET A 1 -10.56 14.02 8.90
N ASP A 2 -11.76 13.52 9.11
CA ASP A 2 -11.97 12.07 9.22
C ASP A 2 -12.16 11.52 7.80
N LEU A 3 -11.22 10.68 7.37
CA LEU A 3 -11.25 10.00 6.06
C LEU A 3 -11.85 8.59 6.16
N LYS A 4 -12.31 8.19 7.36
CA LYS A 4 -12.94 6.89 7.57
C LYS A 4 -14.30 6.83 6.84
N GLY A 5 -14.56 5.71 6.23
CA GLY A 5 -15.80 5.46 5.53
C GLY A 5 -15.87 5.99 4.11
N LEU A 6 -14.83 6.71 3.63
CA LEU A 6 -14.74 7.06 2.22
C LEU A 6 -14.37 5.82 1.39
N THR A 7 -15.03 5.66 0.27
CA THR A 7 -14.58 4.71 -0.76
C THR A 7 -13.28 5.22 -1.42
N ALA A 8 -12.52 4.32 -2.07
CA ALA A 8 -11.31 4.70 -2.79
C ALA A 8 -11.60 5.79 -3.86
N VAL A 9 -12.74 5.69 -4.55
CA VAL A 9 -13.13 6.67 -5.57
C VAL A 9 -13.46 8.03 -4.96
N GLU A 10 -14.15 8.07 -3.82
CA GLU A 10 -14.46 9.31 -3.12
C GLU A 10 -13.20 10.00 -2.61
N LEU A 11 -12.26 9.22 -2.04
CA LEU A 11 -10.97 9.75 -1.61
C LEU A 11 -10.17 10.29 -2.80
N GLY A 12 -10.12 9.55 -3.90
CA GLY A 12 -9.42 10.00 -5.10
C GLY A 12 -10.01 11.30 -5.69
N LYS A 13 -11.33 11.45 -5.70
CA LYS A 13 -12.00 12.71 -6.10
C LYS A 13 -11.58 13.88 -5.21
N LYS A 14 -11.51 13.68 -3.89
CA LYS A 14 -11.05 14.72 -2.94
C LYS A 14 -9.58 15.10 -3.17
N ILE A 15 -8.73 14.13 -3.48
CA ILE A 15 -7.32 14.39 -3.79
C ILE A 15 -7.22 15.19 -5.11
N GLN A 16 -7.95 14.82 -6.15
CA GLN A 16 -7.97 15.56 -7.41
C GLN A 16 -8.52 16.98 -7.26
N ALA A 17 -9.52 17.16 -6.38
CA ALA A 17 -10.08 18.48 -6.04
C ALA A 17 -9.16 19.31 -5.12
N LYS A 18 -8.00 18.76 -4.69
CA LYS A 18 -7.06 19.38 -3.75
C LYS A 18 -7.65 19.67 -2.35
N GLU A 19 -8.73 18.98 -1.99
CA GLU A 19 -9.32 19.03 -0.64
C GLU A 19 -8.49 18.22 0.36
N VAL A 20 -7.77 17.19 -0.12
CA VAL A 20 -6.89 16.32 0.67
C VAL A 20 -5.61 16.12 -0.12
N THR A 21 -4.46 16.20 0.51
CA THR A 21 -3.17 15.84 -0.08
C THR A 21 -2.94 14.33 -0.04
N VAL A 22 -2.09 13.81 -0.92
CA VAL A 22 -1.69 12.38 -0.90
C VAL A 22 -1.05 12.05 0.45
N LYS A 23 -0.21 12.94 0.97
CA LYS A 23 0.42 12.78 2.28
C LYS A 23 -0.60 12.66 3.41
N GLU A 24 -1.62 13.53 3.45
CA GLU A 24 -2.68 13.46 4.47
C GLU A 24 -3.48 12.16 4.39
N ALA A 25 -3.78 11.67 3.19
CA ALA A 25 -4.46 10.40 2.99
C ALA A 25 -3.63 9.22 3.54
N VAL A 26 -2.34 9.18 3.23
CA VAL A 26 -1.41 8.15 3.74
C VAL A 26 -1.26 8.23 5.25
N GLU A 27 -1.06 9.43 5.81
CA GLU A 27 -0.92 9.61 7.26
C GLU A 27 -2.20 9.23 8.04
N ALA A 28 -3.39 9.45 7.46
CA ALA A 28 -4.63 9.00 8.06
C ALA A 28 -4.69 7.46 8.16
N CYS A 29 -4.27 6.76 7.09
CA CYS A 29 -4.16 5.30 7.08
C CYS A 29 -3.12 4.82 8.11
N LYS A 30 -1.93 5.42 8.14
CA LYS A 30 -0.87 5.07 9.11
C LYS A 30 -1.33 5.23 10.56
N LYS A 31 -2.02 6.32 10.88
CA LYS A 31 -2.60 6.52 12.22
C LYS A 31 -3.60 5.42 12.60
N GLN A 32 -4.39 4.95 11.63
CA GLN A 32 -5.32 3.86 11.89
C GLN A 32 -4.58 2.53 12.08
N ILE A 33 -3.59 2.24 11.26
CA ILE A 33 -2.71 1.07 11.40
C ILE A 33 -2.07 1.07 12.79
N GLN A 34 -1.44 2.16 13.21
CA GLN A 34 -0.78 2.27 14.52
C GLN A 34 -1.69 1.98 15.70
N LYS A 35 -3.00 2.23 15.60
CA LYS A 35 -3.96 1.98 16.66
C LYS A 35 -4.31 0.50 16.82
N SER A 36 -4.27 -0.27 15.76
CA SER A 36 -4.78 -1.65 15.73
C SER A 36 -3.71 -2.69 15.45
N GLU A 37 -2.56 -2.31 14.90
CA GLU A 37 -1.53 -3.24 14.40
C GLU A 37 -0.99 -4.17 15.51
N SER A 38 -0.83 -3.66 16.72
CA SER A 38 -0.40 -4.47 17.87
C SER A 38 -1.36 -5.62 18.25
N GLN A 39 -2.61 -5.54 17.79
CA GLN A 39 -3.63 -6.56 18.04
C GLN A 39 -3.94 -7.37 16.78
N VAL A 40 -3.82 -6.77 15.61
CA VAL A 40 -4.28 -7.36 14.34
C VAL A 40 -3.15 -8.00 13.56
N HIS A 41 -1.91 -7.45 13.63
CA HIS A 41 -0.75 -7.90 12.87
C HIS A 41 -1.05 -8.02 11.36
N ALA A 42 -1.69 -6.98 10.80
CA ALA A 42 -2.15 -6.99 9.41
C ALA A 42 -1.01 -6.79 8.40
N TYR A 43 0.10 -6.17 8.80
CA TYR A 43 1.23 -5.86 7.91
C TYR A 43 2.48 -6.66 8.29
N VAL A 44 3.08 -7.31 7.30
CA VAL A 44 4.40 -7.96 7.43
C VAL A 44 5.52 -6.92 7.33
N SER A 45 5.37 -5.95 6.45
CA SER A 45 6.37 -4.89 6.26
C SER A 45 5.77 -3.60 5.71
N MET A 46 6.36 -2.48 6.15
CA MET A 46 6.12 -1.14 5.62
C MET A 46 7.48 -0.43 5.54
N ASP A 47 7.84 0.12 4.38
CA ASP A 47 9.10 0.85 4.18
C ASP A 47 8.82 2.36 4.07
N GLU A 48 9.18 3.09 5.11
CA GLU A 48 8.94 4.54 5.20
C GLU A 48 9.70 5.34 4.13
N LYS A 49 10.86 4.87 3.67
CA LYS A 49 11.65 5.58 2.65
C LYS A 49 11.02 5.43 1.28
N ILE A 50 10.62 4.19 0.94
CA ILE A 50 9.92 3.90 -0.31
C ILE A 50 8.59 4.66 -0.34
N LEU A 51 7.85 4.62 0.76
CA LEU A 51 6.57 5.32 0.90
C LEU A 51 6.71 6.83 0.74
N ALA A 52 7.69 7.45 1.40
CA ALA A 52 7.93 8.89 1.30
C ALA A 52 8.34 9.31 -0.12
N HIS A 53 9.14 8.50 -0.80
CA HIS A 53 9.51 8.73 -2.20
C HIS A 53 8.29 8.67 -3.11
N ARG A 54 7.46 7.62 -2.95
CA ARG A 54 6.26 7.42 -3.77
C ARG A 54 5.22 8.53 -3.57
N ILE A 55 5.02 9.01 -2.34
CA ILE A 55 4.13 10.16 -2.06
C ILE A 55 4.54 11.37 -2.90
N LYS A 56 5.83 11.73 -2.90
CA LYS A 56 6.34 12.88 -3.69
C LYS A 56 6.13 12.68 -5.18
N GLU A 57 6.50 11.52 -5.71
CA GLU A 57 6.32 11.18 -7.13
C GLU A 57 4.86 11.32 -7.56
N VAL A 58 3.93 10.80 -6.75
CA VAL A 58 2.51 10.86 -7.06
C VAL A 58 1.95 12.27 -6.95
N GLU A 59 2.35 13.06 -5.95
CA GLU A 59 1.94 14.48 -5.83
C GLU A 59 2.46 15.31 -7.02
N GLU A 60 3.69 15.09 -7.46
CA GLU A 60 4.25 15.73 -8.66
C GLU A 60 3.53 15.25 -9.93
N GLY A 61 3.23 13.96 -10.02
CA GLY A 61 2.47 13.39 -11.13
C GLY A 61 1.04 13.94 -11.25
N ILE A 62 0.36 14.17 -10.13
CA ILE A 62 -0.96 14.83 -10.11
C ILE A 62 -0.83 16.30 -10.56
N LYS A 63 0.17 17.03 -10.04
CA LYS A 63 0.41 18.44 -10.42
C LYS A 63 0.72 18.61 -11.91
N SER A 64 1.49 17.68 -12.48
CA SER A 64 1.87 17.70 -13.91
C SER A 64 0.80 17.15 -14.85
N GLY A 65 -0.30 16.59 -14.31
CA GLY A 65 -1.33 15.94 -15.12
C GLY A 65 -0.98 14.53 -15.60
N ARG A 66 0.08 13.91 -15.06
CA ARG A 66 0.43 12.51 -15.35
C ARG A 66 -0.59 11.54 -14.75
N TYR A 67 -1.06 11.82 -13.53
CA TYR A 67 -2.05 11.02 -12.82
C TYR A 67 -3.37 11.80 -12.68
N THR A 68 -4.33 11.49 -13.55
CA THR A 68 -5.65 12.16 -13.60
C THR A 68 -6.81 11.21 -13.28
N GLY A 69 -6.52 9.93 -13.09
CA GLY A 69 -7.53 8.92 -12.82
C GLY A 69 -8.12 9.00 -11.41
N PRO A 70 -9.29 8.36 -11.19
CA PRO A 70 -10.02 8.45 -9.92
C PRO A 70 -9.31 7.77 -8.73
N LEU A 71 -8.24 7.03 -8.98
CA LEU A 71 -7.46 6.34 -7.94
C LEU A 71 -6.10 7.00 -7.68
N ALA A 72 -5.79 8.11 -8.37
CA ALA A 72 -4.52 8.81 -8.18
C ALA A 72 -4.39 9.37 -6.76
N GLY A 73 -3.31 9.00 -6.10
CA GLY A 73 -3.01 9.37 -4.71
C GLY A 73 -3.69 8.50 -3.65
N VAL A 74 -4.53 7.55 -4.05
CA VAL A 74 -5.24 6.67 -3.10
C VAL A 74 -4.28 5.64 -2.51
N PRO A 75 -4.20 5.50 -1.17
CA PRO A 75 -3.42 4.46 -0.51
C PRO A 75 -4.00 3.07 -0.72
N ILE A 76 -3.14 2.07 -0.89
CA ILE A 76 -3.53 0.66 -1.01
C ILE A 76 -2.54 -0.23 -0.26
N ALA A 77 -3.01 -1.33 0.30
CA ALA A 77 -2.19 -2.42 0.82
C ALA A 77 -2.08 -3.55 -0.20
N VAL A 78 -0.93 -4.19 -0.29
CA VAL A 78 -0.65 -5.26 -1.25
C VAL A 78 -0.30 -6.54 -0.48
N LYS A 79 -0.94 -7.65 -0.82
CA LYS A 79 -0.71 -8.93 -0.17
C LYS A 79 0.74 -9.40 -0.34
N ASP A 80 1.31 -10.03 0.68
CA ASP A 80 2.72 -10.38 0.73
C ASP A 80 3.16 -11.55 -0.19
N ASN A 81 2.26 -12.07 -1.01
CA ASN A 81 2.58 -12.99 -2.11
C ASN A 81 2.63 -12.29 -3.49
N ILE A 82 2.40 -10.98 -3.54
CA ILE A 82 2.45 -10.21 -4.78
C ILE A 82 3.81 -9.53 -4.88
N CYS A 83 4.62 -9.94 -5.86
CA CYS A 83 5.96 -9.38 -6.07
C CYS A 83 5.92 -7.88 -6.29
N THR A 84 6.62 -7.16 -5.43
CA THR A 84 6.77 -5.71 -5.48
C THR A 84 8.26 -5.39 -5.48
N ARG A 85 8.75 -4.83 -6.56
CA ARG A 85 10.19 -4.57 -6.76
C ARG A 85 10.79 -3.79 -5.60
N GLY A 86 11.91 -4.29 -5.08
CA GLY A 86 12.65 -3.61 -4.02
C GLY A 86 12.01 -3.71 -2.63
N GLN A 87 10.85 -4.34 -2.50
CA GLN A 87 10.19 -4.59 -1.21
C GLN A 87 10.20 -6.07 -0.89
N LYS A 88 10.44 -6.43 0.37
CA LYS A 88 10.35 -7.83 0.80
C LYS A 88 9.00 -8.45 0.40
N THR A 89 9.04 -9.64 -0.14
CA THR A 89 7.85 -10.41 -0.54
C THR A 89 8.04 -11.83 -0.05
N THR A 90 7.50 -12.12 1.12
CA THR A 90 7.87 -13.30 1.90
C THR A 90 6.86 -14.45 1.81
N CYS A 91 5.68 -14.22 1.24
CA CYS A 91 4.54 -15.15 1.32
C CYS A 91 4.23 -15.57 2.78
N SER A 92 4.52 -14.70 3.75
CA SER A 92 4.45 -14.97 5.20
C SER A 92 5.21 -16.23 5.62
N SER A 93 6.33 -16.56 4.93
CA SER A 93 7.19 -17.71 5.22
C SER A 93 8.60 -17.27 5.60
N LYS A 94 9.17 -17.92 6.63
CA LYS A 94 10.59 -17.75 6.99
C LYS A 94 11.55 -18.16 5.87
N MET A 95 11.14 -19.06 4.98
CA MET A 95 11.94 -19.46 3.83
C MET A 95 12.26 -18.28 2.91
N LEU A 96 11.34 -17.32 2.81
CA LEU A 96 11.45 -16.14 1.95
C LEU A 96 11.66 -14.83 2.74
N GLU A 97 12.00 -14.88 4.02
CA GLU A 97 12.08 -13.68 4.86
C GLU A 97 13.03 -12.58 4.34
N ASN A 98 14.01 -12.97 3.52
CA ASN A 98 14.98 -12.05 2.91
C ASN A 98 14.80 -11.90 1.41
N PHE A 99 13.75 -12.46 0.84
CA PHE A 99 13.51 -12.36 -0.60
C PHE A 99 13.00 -10.97 -0.98
N VAL A 100 13.73 -10.32 -1.89
CA VAL A 100 13.37 -9.03 -2.47
C VAL A 100 13.30 -9.22 -3.99
N PRO A 101 12.11 -9.16 -4.60
CA PRO A 101 11.95 -9.35 -6.03
C PRO A 101 12.59 -8.21 -6.83
N THR A 102 13.15 -8.54 -7.98
CA THR A 102 13.74 -7.60 -8.95
C THR A 102 12.73 -7.09 -9.98
N TYR A 103 11.46 -7.51 -9.87
CA TYR A 103 10.37 -7.17 -10.78
C TYR A 103 9.07 -6.93 -10.00
N ASP A 104 8.13 -6.24 -10.65
CA ASP A 104 6.79 -6.06 -10.17
C ASP A 104 5.82 -7.05 -10.82
N ALA A 105 4.90 -7.58 -10.03
CA ALA A 105 3.74 -8.26 -10.57
C ALA A 105 2.92 -7.31 -11.45
N GLN A 106 2.22 -7.83 -12.46
CA GLN A 106 1.45 -6.99 -13.39
C GLN A 106 0.42 -6.09 -12.67
N VAL A 107 -0.22 -6.61 -11.62
CA VAL A 107 -1.15 -5.81 -10.82
C VAL A 107 -0.47 -4.64 -10.13
N VAL A 108 0.76 -4.80 -9.64
CA VAL A 108 1.53 -3.72 -9.00
C VAL A 108 1.80 -2.61 -10.01
N LYS A 109 2.24 -2.97 -11.22
CA LYS A 109 2.45 -1.98 -12.30
C LYS A 109 1.18 -1.20 -12.61
N GLN A 110 0.04 -1.88 -12.71
CA GLN A 110 -1.25 -1.24 -12.97
C GLN A 110 -1.67 -0.28 -11.84
N LEU A 111 -1.44 -0.64 -10.58
CA LEU A 111 -1.71 0.22 -9.42
C LEU A 111 -0.80 1.46 -9.43
N GLU A 112 0.48 1.27 -9.73
CA GLU A 112 1.46 2.36 -9.81
C GLU A 112 1.19 3.29 -11.00
N ASP A 113 0.83 2.74 -12.15
CA ASP A 113 0.46 3.50 -13.35
C ASP A 113 -0.83 4.32 -13.12
N ALA A 114 -1.75 3.81 -12.28
CA ALA A 114 -2.93 4.56 -11.84
C ALA A 114 -2.60 5.67 -10.81
N GLY A 115 -1.35 5.77 -10.36
CA GLY A 115 -0.92 6.74 -9.36
C GLY A 115 -1.28 6.37 -7.93
N MET A 116 -1.57 5.12 -7.63
CA MET A 116 -1.83 4.67 -6.26
C MET A 116 -0.54 4.61 -5.42
N VAL A 117 -0.71 4.66 -4.10
CA VAL A 117 0.39 4.62 -3.14
C VAL A 117 0.32 3.33 -2.32
N ILE A 118 1.26 2.41 -2.55
CA ILE A 118 1.35 1.16 -1.79
C ILE A 118 1.89 1.47 -0.39
N LEU A 119 1.08 1.18 0.65
CA LEU A 119 1.43 1.41 2.05
C LEU A 119 2.41 0.38 2.58
N GLY A 120 2.25 -0.88 2.17
CA GLY A 120 3.04 -1.99 2.64
C GLY A 120 2.47 -3.33 2.22
N LYS A 121 3.08 -4.40 2.74
CA LYS A 121 2.76 -5.80 2.43
C LYS A 121 1.93 -6.40 3.55
N THR A 122 0.75 -6.93 3.20
CA THR A 122 -0.17 -7.49 4.19
C THR A 122 0.11 -8.94 4.50
N ASN A 123 -0.14 -9.29 5.75
CA ASN A 123 -0.01 -10.64 6.28
C ASN A 123 -0.99 -11.62 5.61
N MET A 124 -0.67 -12.91 5.68
CA MET A 124 -1.40 -13.96 5.01
C MET A 124 -1.03 -15.32 5.60
N ASP A 125 -1.80 -16.36 5.33
CA ASP A 125 -1.36 -17.73 5.59
C ASP A 125 -0.13 -18.07 4.74
N GLU A 126 0.79 -18.83 5.30
CA GLU A 126 2.04 -19.21 4.64
C GLU A 126 1.76 -19.81 3.25
N PHE A 127 2.41 -19.26 2.21
CA PHE A 127 2.22 -19.59 0.80
C PHE A 127 0.76 -19.58 0.32
N ALA A 128 -0.10 -18.75 0.95
CA ALA A 128 -1.53 -18.63 0.66
C ALA A 128 -2.33 -19.94 0.86
N MET A 129 -1.84 -20.85 1.68
CA MET A 129 -2.50 -22.11 2.00
C MET A 129 -3.25 -22.04 3.33
N GLY A 130 -4.33 -21.31 3.36
CA GLY A 130 -5.20 -21.14 4.52
C GLY A 130 -6.25 -20.07 4.27
N SER A 131 -7.10 -19.82 5.28
CA SER A 131 -8.21 -18.88 5.20
C SER A 131 -8.32 -17.92 6.40
N THR A 132 -7.40 -18.02 7.36
CA THR A 132 -7.53 -17.34 8.67
C THR A 132 -6.30 -16.51 9.05
N THR A 133 -5.20 -16.61 8.33
CA THR A 133 -3.89 -15.99 8.62
C THR A 133 -3.22 -16.54 9.91
N GLU A 134 -3.62 -17.74 10.34
CA GLU A 134 -3.06 -18.38 11.55
C GLU A 134 -1.72 -19.07 11.30
N THR A 135 -1.37 -19.37 10.05
CA THR A 135 -0.14 -20.08 9.69
C THR A 135 1.01 -19.15 9.30
N SER A 136 0.82 -17.84 9.42
CA SER A 136 1.86 -16.85 9.16
C SER A 136 3.08 -17.05 10.06
N ALA A 137 4.26 -16.85 9.51
CA ALA A 137 5.53 -16.87 10.27
C ALA A 137 5.90 -15.50 10.88
N PHE A 138 5.05 -14.46 10.69
CA PHE A 138 5.27 -13.09 11.14
C PHE A 138 4.11 -12.53 11.95
#